data_81150d76436290a343700267701e3184
#
_entry.id   81150d76436290a343700267701e3184
#
_cell.length_a   1.000
_cell.length_b   1.000
_cell.length_c   1.000
_cell.angle_alpha   90.00
_cell.angle_beta   90.00
_cell.angle_gamma   90.00
#
_symmetry.space_group_name_H-M   'P 1'
#
loop_
_entity.id
_entity.type
_entity.pdbx_description
1 polymer ?
#
loop_
_entity_poly.entity_id
_entity_poly.type
_entity_poly.pdbx_seq_one_letter_code
_entity_poly.pdbx_strand_id
1 'polypeptide(L)'
;MSVEAIVRAEFEQVAREQEKTLAGLSDETVLLESGLDSLCFAIIVARLEDQLGVDPFTASEDVYFPVTLGDFIKFYQDAAA
;
A
#
# COMPACT_ATOMS: atom_id res chain seq x y z
N MET A 1 -3.43 -13.62 9.62
CA MET A 1 -3.38 -13.07 8.25
C MET A 1 -2.07 -12.31 8.07
N SER A 2 -1.41 -12.46 6.96
CA SER A 2 -0.12 -11.81 6.74
C SER A 2 -0.27 -10.33 6.38
N VAL A 3 0.76 -9.54 6.66
CA VAL A 3 0.80 -8.14 6.26
C VAL A 3 0.62 -8.01 4.75
N GLU A 4 1.28 -8.88 3.98
CA GLU A 4 1.15 -8.87 2.52
C GLU A 4 -0.30 -9.05 2.07
N ALA A 5 -1.01 -10.00 2.66
CA ALA A 5 -2.40 -10.26 2.30
C ALA A 5 -3.29 -9.06 2.64
N ILE A 6 -3.05 -8.43 3.78
CA ILE A 6 -3.81 -7.25 4.21
C ILE A 6 -3.56 -6.08 3.24
N VAL A 7 -2.30 -5.83 2.87
CA VAL A 7 -1.94 -4.75 1.95
C VAL A 7 -2.60 -4.97 0.58
N ARG A 8 -2.48 -6.18 0.04
CA ARG A 8 -3.08 -6.49 -1.27
C ARG A 8 -4.59 -6.35 -1.25
N ALA A 9 -5.24 -6.79 -0.17
CA ALA A 9 -6.68 -6.68 -0.03
C ALA A 9 -7.14 -5.22 -0.01
N GLU A 10 -6.40 -4.35 0.66
CA GLU A 10 -6.73 -2.92 0.70
C GLU A 10 -6.55 -2.27 -0.68
N PHE A 11 -5.51 -2.63 -1.41
CA PHE A 11 -5.34 -2.13 -2.78
C PHE A 11 -6.53 -2.47 -3.65
N GLU A 12 -6.97 -3.73 -3.59
CA GLU A 12 -8.11 -4.19 -4.39
C GLU A 12 -9.41 -3.52 -3.96
N GLN A 13 -9.62 -3.39 -2.66
CA GLN A 13 -10.84 -2.81 -2.13
C GLN A 13 -10.96 -1.33 -2.47
N VAL A 14 -9.88 -0.57 -2.27
CA VAL A 14 -9.88 0.86 -2.57
C VAL A 14 -10.07 1.10 -4.06
N ALA A 15 -9.42 0.30 -4.90
CA ALA A 15 -9.60 0.39 -6.36
C ALA A 15 -11.07 0.19 -6.72
N ARG A 16 -11.73 -0.78 -6.12
CA ARG A 16 -13.13 -1.07 -6.38
C ARG A 16 -14.02 0.07 -5.92
N GLU A 17 -13.77 0.61 -4.74
CA GLU A 17 -14.57 1.71 -4.18
C GLU A 17 -14.42 3.00 -4.97
N GLN A 18 -13.23 3.24 -5.52
CA GLN A 18 -12.94 4.43 -6.31
C GLN A 18 -13.17 4.21 -7.81
N GLU A 19 -13.71 3.07 -8.18
CA GLU A 19 -14.00 2.70 -9.58
C GLU A 19 -12.75 2.77 -10.46
N LYS A 20 -11.60 2.35 -9.91
CA LYS A 20 -10.34 2.27 -10.65
C LYS A 20 -10.09 0.86 -11.11
N THR A 21 -9.43 0.73 -12.26
CA THR A 21 -9.03 -0.58 -12.77
C THR A 21 -7.57 -0.79 -12.40
N LEU A 22 -7.31 -1.84 -11.61
CA LEU A 22 -5.95 -2.20 -11.24
C LEU A 22 -5.28 -2.97 -12.37
N ALA A 23 -4.02 -2.61 -12.66
CA ALA A 23 -3.14 -3.52 -13.38
C ALA A 23 -2.87 -4.74 -12.50
N GLY A 24 -2.36 -5.83 -13.06
CA GLY A 24 -2.09 -7.02 -12.27
C GLY A 24 -1.20 -6.70 -11.07
N LEU A 25 -1.60 -7.15 -9.88
CA LEU A 25 -0.85 -6.89 -8.66
C LEU A 25 0.24 -7.94 -8.47
N SER A 26 1.46 -7.58 -8.83
CA SER A 26 2.65 -8.37 -8.52
C SER A 26 3.61 -7.51 -7.72
N ASP A 27 4.62 -8.15 -7.12
CA ASP A 27 5.62 -7.42 -6.35
C ASP A 27 6.36 -6.41 -7.22
N GLU A 28 6.43 -6.64 -8.51
CA GLU A 28 7.15 -5.80 -9.47
C GLU A 28 6.29 -4.67 -10.03
N THR A 29 5.00 -4.65 -9.73
CA THR A 29 4.10 -3.61 -10.22
C THR A 29 4.52 -2.25 -9.68
N VAL A 30 4.79 -1.31 -10.60
CA VAL A 30 5.13 0.06 -10.22
C VAL A 30 3.85 0.76 -9.76
N LEU A 31 3.87 1.31 -8.56
CA LEU A 31 2.66 1.86 -7.92
C LEU A 31 2.02 2.96 -8.76
N LEU A 32 2.82 3.85 -9.34
CA LEU A 32 2.29 4.94 -10.17
C LEU A 32 1.68 4.45 -11.48
N GLU A 33 1.96 3.21 -11.86
CA GLU A 33 1.44 2.60 -13.08
C GLU A 33 0.37 1.55 -12.78
N SER A 34 -0.05 1.45 -11.52
CA SER A 34 -1.04 0.45 -11.09
C SER A 34 -2.48 0.79 -11.46
N GLY A 35 -2.72 2.03 -11.85
CA GLY A 35 -4.07 2.52 -12.12
C GLY A 35 -4.64 3.35 -10.98
N LEU A 36 -3.94 3.43 -9.85
CA LEU A 36 -4.37 4.21 -8.70
C LEU A 36 -3.72 5.59 -8.70
N ASP A 37 -4.45 6.58 -8.20
CA ASP A 37 -3.93 7.94 -8.05
C ASP A 37 -3.49 8.21 -6.60
N SER A 38 -2.99 9.42 -6.33
CA SER A 38 -2.50 9.78 -5.00
C SER A 38 -3.58 9.73 -3.93
N LEU A 39 -4.83 10.02 -4.29
CA LEU A 39 -5.94 9.92 -3.35
C LEU A 39 -6.14 8.48 -2.90
N CYS A 40 -6.08 7.53 -3.84
CA CYS A 40 -6.21 6.12 -3.52
C CYS A 40 -5.11 5.67 -2.56
N PHE A 41 -3.87 6.10 -2.79
CA PHE A 41 -2.76 5.75 -1.89
C PHE A 41 -2.97 6.33 -0.50
N ALA A 42 -3.47 7.56 -0.40
CA ALA A 42 -3.76 8.17 0.90
C ALA A 42 -4.80 7.36 1.66
N ILE A 43 -5.85 6.91 0.98
CA ILE A 43 -6.89 6.07 1.59
C ILE A 43 -6.31 4.74 2.06
N ILE A 44 -5.49 4.11 1.22
CA ILE A 44 -4.86 2.82 1.55
C ILE A 44 -3.99 2.98 2.80
N VAL A 45 -3.16 4.01 2.85
CA VAL A 45 -2.28 4.25 3.99
C VAL A 45 -3.09 4.45 5.28
N ALA A 46 -4.17 5.23 5.21
CA ALA A 46 -5.02 5.47 6.38
C ALA A 46 -5.68 4.17 6.88
N ARG A 47 -6.15 3.33 5.96
CA ARG A 47 -6.78 2.07 6.33
C ARG A 47 -5.78 1.07 6.89
N LEU A 48 -4.56 1.04 6.35
CA LEU A 48 -3.52 0.16 6.87
C LEU A 48 -3.08 0.58 8.27
N GLU A 49 -3.04 1.87 8.55
CA GLU A 49 -2.77 2.35 9.90
C GLU A 49 -3.82 1.83 10.88
N ASP A 50 -5.10 1.88 10.48
CA ASP A 50 -6.19 1.37 11.30
C ASP A 50 -6.08 -0.13 11.55
N GLN A 51 -5.74 -0.90 10.54
CA GLN A 51 -5.71 -2.36 10.63
C GLN A 51 -4.45 -2.89 11.29
N LEU A 52 -3.31 -2.29 10.98
CA LEU A 52 -2.00 -2.78 11.43
C LEU A 52 -1.47 -2.02 12.62
N GLY A 53 -2.02 -0.85 12.90
CA GLY A 53 -1.56 -0.02 14.00
C GLY A 53 -0.19 0.62 13.76
N VAL A 54 0.27 0.67 12.51
CA VAL A 54 1.57 1.23 12.16
C VAL A 54 1.42 2.22 11.00
N ASP A 55 2.24 3.26 11.02
CA ASP A 55 2.34 4.22 9.93
C ASP A 55 3.83 4.41 9.62
N PRO A 56 4.40 3.59 8.72
CA PRO A 56 5.82 3.66 8.42
C PRO A 56 6.26 4.97 7.80
N PHE A 57 5.34 5.70 7.15
CA PHE A 57 5.69 6.96 6.51
C PHE A 57 5.90 8.08 7.53
N THR A 58 5.17 8.05 8.63
CA THR A 58 5.34 9.01 9.72
C THR A 58 6.46 8.60 10.67
N ALA A 59 6.63 7.31 10.88
CA ALA A 59 7.62 6.78 11.82
C ALA A 59 9.05 6.84 11.27
N SER A 60 9.21 6.85 9.95
CA SER A 60 10.52 6.91 9.30
C SER A 60 11.07 8.33 9.29
N GLU A 61 12.35 8.48 9.63
CA GLU A 61 13.03 9.77 9.54
C GLU A 61 13.45 10.08 8.11
N ASP A 62 13.53 9.06 7.25
CA ASP A 62 13.92 9.21 5.86
C ASP A 62 12.69 9.44 4.99
N VAL A 63 12.81 10.35 4.02
CA VAL A 63 11.78 10.55 3.02
C VAL A 63 11.92 9.44 1.98
N TYR A 64 11.22 8.36 2.19
CA TYR A 64 11.25 7.22 1.29
C TYR A 64 9.85 6.91 0.81
N PHE A 65 9.67 6.87 -0.50
CA PHE A 65 8.41 6.47 -1.11
C PHE A 65 8.64 5.18 -1.89
N PRO A 66 7.91 4.10 -1.58
CA PRO A 66 8.08 2.83 -2.30
C PRO A 66 7.73 3.01 -3.78
N VAL A 67 8.51 2.39 -4.64
CA VAL A 67 8.29 2.46 -6.09
C VAL A 67 7.38 1.34 -6.56
N THR A 68 7.58 0.13 -6.05
CA THR A 68 6.81 -1.05 -6.43
C THR A 68 5.92 -1.51 -5.31
N LEU A 69 4.95 -2.37 -5.65
CA LEU A 69 4.09 -2.99 -4.64
C LEU A 69 4.91 -3.81 -3.64
N GLY A 70 5.93 -4.54 -4.12
CA GLY A 70 6.81 -5.29 -3.25
C GLY A 70 7.53 -4.41 -2.23
N ASP A 71 8.01 -3.26 -2.68
CA ASP A 71 8.65 -2.27 -1.79
C ASP A 71 7.65 -1.76 -0.75
N PHE A 72 6.43 -1.50 -1.16
CA PHE A 72 5.38 -1.02 -0.27
C PHE A 72 5.06 -2.07 0.79
N ILE A 73 4.88 -3.31 0.38
CA ILE A 73 4.60 -4.41 1.31
C ILE A 73 5.74 -4.58 2.30
N LYS A 74 6.99 -4.57 1.81
CA LYS A 74 8.16 -4.73 2.67
C LYS A 74 8.25 -3.61 3.70
N PHE A 75 7.93 -2.39 3.30
CA PHE A 75 7.95 -1.24 4.19
C PHE A 75 7.02 -1.47 5.38
N TYR A 76 5.82 -1.98 5.11
CA TYR A 76 4.87 -2.30 6.17
C TYR A 76 5.27 -3.51 6.98
N GLN A 77 5.84 -4.54 6.34
CA GLN A 77 6.33 -5.72 7.05
C GLN A 77 7.42 -5.34 8.05
N ASP A 78 8.35 -4.49 7.65
CA ASP A 78 9.44 -4.05 8.51
C ASP A 78 8.91 -3.21 9.67
N ALA A 79 7.92 -2.38 9.45
CA ALA A 79 7.33 -1.55 10.50
C ALA A 79 6.51 -2.37 11.49
N ALA A 80 5.91 -3.45 11.04
CA ALA A 80 5.07 -4.32 11.88
C ALA A 80 5.87 -5.39 12.60
N ALA A 81 7.13 -5.58 12.25
CA ALA A 81 7.98 -6.62 12.86
C ALA A 81 8.38 -6.29 14.30
#